data_8176dc3772d7f1e40ebacb5d2fa4bed8
#
_entry.id   8176dc3772d7f1e40ebacb5d2fa4bed8
#
_cell.length_a   1.000
_cell.length_b   1.000
_cell.length_c   1.000
_cell.angle_alpha   90.00
_cell.angle_beta   90.00
_cell.angle_gamma   90.00
#
_symmetry.space_group_name_H-M   'P 1'
#
loop_
_entity.id
_entity.type
_entity.pdbx_description
1 polymer ?
#
loop_
_entity_poly.entity_id
_entity_poly.type
_entity_poly.pdbx_seq_one_letter_code
_entity_poly.pdbx_strand_id
1 'polypeptide(L)'
;GGFGMYFLTDRAGPYVKHPEDPAFLFDIDTMKPRINNPGWVQAIQDVMDLIKIEGAYPADQINADPGTTGFQQFLAGTGSMLTWWGDIGSNARTSDTSVIGDVVGFSAIPGSDRVYNHGKGAWENTYNEAPNNAYLGWGVYVTNRVEGDSKKRKAAWSAAAHIGGKDISLWTSAYPSGFQPYR
;
A
#
# COMPACT_ATOMS: atom_id res chain seq x y z
N GLY A 1 13.00 6.54 -2.12
CA GLY A 1 12.23 7.04 -0.99
C GLY A 1 11.52 5.94 -0.24
N GLY A 2 11.05 6.20 1.00
CA GLY A 2 10.48 5.20 1.91
C GLY A 2 9.26 4.44 1.36
N PHE A 3 8.48 5.05 0.49
CA PHE A 3 7.28 4.44 -0.10
C PHE A 3 7.51 3.68 -1.41
N GLY A 4 8.72 3.71 -1.97
CA GLY A 4 9.02 2.99 -3.21
C GLY A 4 8.77 1.49 -3.15
N MET A 5 9.01 0.88 -2.00
CA MET A 5 8.73 -0.54 -1.77
C MET A 5 7.24 -0.87 -1.85
N TYR A 6 6.36 0.00 -1.37
CA TYR A 6 4.92 -0.23 -1.44
C TYR A 6 4.44 -0.22 -2.89
N PHE A 7 4.85 0.79 -3.67
CA PHE A 7 4.54 0.86 -5.09
C PHE A 7 5.09 -0.36 -5.85
N LEU A 8 6.33 -0.77 -5.57
CA LEU A 8 6.91 -1.95 -6.19
C LEU A 8 6.16 -3.24 -5.82
N THR A 9 5.76 -3.40 -4.55
CA THR A 9 4.98 -4.59 -4.13
C THR A 9 3.60 -4.62 -4.75
N ASP A 10 2.94 -3.47 -4.89
CA ASP A 10 1.66 -3.36 -5.59
C ASP A 10 1.81 -3.76 -7.06
N ARG A 11 2.84 -3.27 -7.73
CA ARG A 11 3.10 -3.63 -9.13
C ARG A 11 3.54 -5.09 -9.29
N ALA A 12 4.23 -5.65 -8.31
CA ALA A 12 4.65 -7.05 -8.34
C ALA A 12 3.48 -8.04 -8.13
N GLY A 13 2.47 -7.65 -7.34
CA GLY A 13 1.34 -8.52 -7.02
C GLY A 13 0.77 -9.28 -8.20
N PRO A 14 0.37 -8.62 -9.31
CA PRO A 14 -0.17 -9.28 -10.51
C PRO A 14 0.78 -10.29 -11.14
N TYR A 15 2.09 -10.10 -11.03
CA TYR A 15 3.08 -11.00 -11.63
C TYR A 15 3.47 -12.18 -10.75
N VAL A 16 3.41 -12.04 -9.43
CA VAL A 16 4.02 -13.04 -8.52
C VAL A 16 3.04 -13.69 -7.56
N LYS A 17 1.89 -13.08 -7.33
CA LYS A 17 0.87 -13.64 -6.44
C LYS A 17 -0.06 -14.54 -7.25
N HIS A 18 0.37 -15.78 -7.48
CA HIS A 18 -0.43 -16.75 -8.22
C HIS A 18 -1.75 -17.05 -7.47
N PRO A 19 -2.90 -17.18 -8.16
CA PRO A 19 -4.19 -17.45 -7.52
C PRO A 19 -4.21 -18.72 -6.65
N GLU A 20 -3.42 -19.72 -7.00
CA GLU A 20 -3.32 -20.99 -6.29
C GLU A 20 -2.19 -21.03 -5.24
N ASP A 21 -1.41 -19.95 -5.10
CA ASP A 21 -0.29 -19.88 -4.16
C ASP A 21 -0.45 -18.68 -3.22
N PRO A 22 -0.74 -18.90 -1.93
CA PRO A 22 -0.94 -17.82 -0.97
C PRO A 22 0.34 -17.06 -0.62
N ALA A 23 1.52 -17.59 -0.95
CA ALA A 23 2.79 -16.97 -0.66
C ALA A 23 3.07 -15.78 -1.60
N PHE A 24 3.65 -14.72 -1.05
CA PHE A 24 3.99 -13.52 -1.81
C PHE A 24 5.47 -13.16 -1.64
N LEU A 25 5.86 -12.72 -0.46
CA LEU A 25 7.23 -12.30 -0.17
C LEU A 25 8.12 -13.46 0.29
N PHE A 26 7.52 -14.41 0.99
CA PHE A 26 8.21 -15.55 1.57
C PHE A 26 7.43 -16.82 1.32
N ASP A 27 8.15 -17.91 1.21
CA ASP A 27 7.60 -19.25 1.28
C ASP A 27 6.99 -19.49 2.66
N ILE A 28 5.74 -19.96 2.73
CA ILE A 28 5.00 -20.04 3.99
C ILE A 28 5.52 -21.15 4.94
N ASP A 29 6.14 -22.18 4.39
CA ASP A 29 6.64 -23.31 5.18
C ASP A 29 8.10 -23.13 5.60
N THR A 30 8.91 -22.57 4.72
CA THR A 30 10.36 -22.48 4.92
C THR A 30 10.86 -21.08 5.25
N MET A 31 9.99 -20.06 5.12
CA MET A 31 10.32 -18.64 5.25
C MET A 31 11.44 -18.15 4.31
N LYS A 32 11.72 -18.90 3.25
CA LYS A 32 12.70 -18.47 2.24
C LYS A 32 12.12 -17.29 1.45
N PRO A 33 12.92 -16.24 1.19
CA PRO A 33 12.48 -15.12 0.35
C PRO A 33 12.14 -15.56 -1.08
N ARG A 34 11.05 -15.04 -1.64
CA ARG A 34 10.61 -15.27 -3.02
C ARG A 34 10.81 -14.05 -3.93
N ILE A 35 11.47 -13.01 -3.44
CA ILE A 35 11.60 -11.72 -4.12
C ILE A 35 12.62 -11.68 -5.27
N ASN A 36 13.26 -12.78 -5.60
CA ASN A 36 14.28 -12.88 -6.65
C ASN A 36 13.81 -13.70 -7.87
N ASN A 37 12.51 -13.84 -8.08
CA ASN A 37 11.96 -14.57 -9.22
C ASN A 37 11.68 -13.65 -10.44
N PRO A 38 11.43 -14.22 -11.64
CA PRO A 38 11.17 -13.45 -12.86
C PRO A 38 9.99 -12.47 -12.78
N GLY A 39 8.99 -12.75 -11.96
CA GLY A 39 7.85 -11.83 -11.75
C GLY A 39 8.26 -10.54 -11.05
N TRP A 40 9.13 -10.62 -10.05
CA TRP A 40 9.70 -9.44 -9.40
C TRP A 40 10.61 -8.64 -10.33
N VAL A 41 11.40 -9.33 -11.15
CA VAL A 41 12.24 -8.68 -12.18
C VAL A 41 11.36 -7.91 -13.16
N GLN A 42 10.23 -8.49 -13.60
CA GLN A 42 9.28 -7.80 -14.48
C GLN A 42 8.68 -6.55 -13.81
N ALA A 43 8.27 -6.65 -12.56
CA ALA A 43 7.74 -5.50 -11.81
C ALA A 43 8.75 -4.36 -11.70
N ILE A 44 10.01 -4.67 -11.43
CA ILE A 44 11.07 -3.67 -11.40
C ILE A 44 11.27 -3.05 -12.79
N GLN A 45 11.26 -3.85 -13.85
CA GLN A 45 11.38 -3.37 -15.21
C GLN A 45 10.26 -2.41 -15.59
N ASP A 46 9.01 -2.73 -15.23
CA ASP A 46 7.85 -1.86 -15.47
C ASP A 46 8.01 -0.50 -14.75
N VAL A 47 8.49 -0.51 -13.51
CA VAL A 47 8.75 0.73 -12.77
C VAL A 47 9.85 1.54 -13.46
N MET A 48 10.91 0.89 -13.90
CA MET A 48 12.01 1.56 -14.63
C MET A 48 11.54 2.11 -15.97
N ASP A 49 10.66 1.43 -16.67
CA ASP A 49 10.12 1.88 -17.94
C ASP A 49 9.12 3.04 -17.75
N LEU A 50 8.32 3.00 -16.68
CA LEU A 50 7.46 4.12 -16.30
C LEU A 50 8.26 5.41 -16.07
N ILE A 51 9.40 5.33 -15.38
CA ILE A 51 10.26 6.48 -15.10
C ILE A 51 10.82 7.10 -16.40
N LYS A 52 10.98 6.32 -17.46
CA LYS A 52 11.47 6.81 -18.76
C LYS A 52 10.41 7.54 -19.59
N ILE A 53 9.13 7.40 -19.26
CA ILE A 53 8.05 8.07 -19.98
C ILE A 53 8.09 9.56 -19.60
N GLU A 54 8.23 10.42 -20.59
CA GLU A 54 8.27 11.87 -20.40
C GLU A 54 6.97 12.36 -19.71
N GLY A 55 7.14 13.11 -18.63
CA GLY A 55 6.02 13.64 -17.84
C GLY A 55 5.36 12.64 -16.90
N ALA A 56 5.65 11.34 -16.97
CA ALA A 56 5.08 10.36 -16.04
C ALA A 56 5.67 10.47 -14.63
N TYR A 57 6.95 10.82 -14.54
CA TYR A 57 7.63 11.00 -13.26
C TYR A 57 8.70 12.09 -13.41
N PRO A 58 8.55 13.25 -12.76
CA PRO A 58 9.56 14.30 -12.82
C PRO A 58 10.91 13.81 -12.29
N ALA A 59 11.98 13.99 -13.06
CA ALA A 59 13.30 13.44 -12.74
C ALA A 59 13.89 14.01 -11.43
N ASP A 60 13.55 15.24 -11.09
CA ASP A 60 13.94 15.90 -9.85
C ASP A 60 13.24 15.31 -8.61
N GLN A 61 12.17 14.55 -8.81
CA GLN A 61 11.37 13.96 -7.74
C GLN A 61 11.76 12.52 -7.39
N ILE A 62 12.65 11.88 -8.14
CA ILE A 62 13.13 10.53 -7.80
C ILE A 62 13.70 10.46 -6.38
N ASN A 63 14.31 11.55 -5.91
CA ASN A 63 14.86 11.69 -4.56
C ASN A 63 13.97 12.50 -3.61
N ALA A 64 12.86 13.08 -4.09
CA ALA A 64 11.92 13.77 -3.24
C ALA A 64 11.15 12.79 -2.33
N ASP A 65 10.57 13.29 -1.27
CA ASP A 65 9.67 12.47 -0.45
C ASP A 65 8.39 12.18 -1.25
N PRO A 66 8.20 10.94 -1.73
CA PRO A 66 7.04 10.57 -2.53
C PRO A 66 5.72 10.70 -1.77
N GLY A 67 5.77 10.68 -0.43
CA GLY A 67 4.59 10.83 0.42
C GLY A 67 4.03 12.24 0.44
N THR A 68 4.81 13.24 0.04
CA THR A 68 4.32 14.62 0.02
C THR A 68 4.16 15.17 -1.38
N THR A 69 5.12 14.96 -2.26
CA THR A 69 5.12 15.63 -3.56
C THR A 69 4.06 15.08 -4.51
N GLY A 70 4.02 13.78 -4.76
CA GLY A 70 3.02 13.16 -5.65
C GLY A 70 1.59 13.35 -5.16
N PHE A 71 1.39 13.22 -3.86
CA PHE A 71 0.13 13.46 -3.18
C PHE A 71 -0.35 14.91 -3.38
N GLN A 72 0.51 15.89 -3.13
CA GLN A 72 0.17 17.31 -3.28
C GLN A 72 -0.08 17.69 -4.76
N GLN A 73 0.67 17.14 -5.70
CA GLN A 73 0.45 17.35 -7.12
C GLN A 73 -0.90 16.80 -7.58
N PHE A 74 -1.29 15.63 -7.06
CA PHE A 74 -2.60 15.07 -7.36
C PHE A 74 -3.73 15.96 -6.81
N LEU A 75 -3.64 16.40 -5.55
CA LEU A 75 -4.62 17.31 -4.96
C LEU A 75 -4.71 18.66 -5.71
N ALA A 76 -3.58 19.16 -6.20
CA ALA A 76 -3.50 20.37 -7.01
C ALA A 76 -3.98 20.19 -8.46
N GLY A 77 -4.40 18.98 -8.86
CA GLY A 77 -4.90 18.69 -10.21
C GLY A 77 -3.82 18.69 -11.29
N THR A 78 -2.53 18.69 -10.93
CA THR A 78 -1.42 18.61 -11.88
C THR A 78 -1.00 17.20 -12.22
N GLY A 79 -1.41 16.21 -11.38
CA GLY A 79 -1.27 14.79 -11.65
C GLY A 79 -2.62 14.16 -11.99
N SER A 80 -2.70 13.40 -13.08
CA SER A 80 -3.95 12.75 -13.52
C SER A 80 -4.22 11.41 -12.86
N MET A 81 -3.20 10.73 -12.35
CA MET A 81 -3.30 9.43 -11.69
C MET A 81 -2.33 9.36 -10.50
N LEU A 82 -2.76 8.66 -9.47
CA LEU A 82 -1.96 8.44 -8.27
C LEU A 82 -2.24 7.03 -7.72
N THR A 83 -1.20 6.28 -7.42
CA THR A 83 -1.31 5.08 -6.58
C THR A 83 -1.12 5.49 -5.13
N TRP A 84 -2.15 5.31 -4.32
CA TRP A 84 -2.17 5.79 -2.94
C TRP A 84 -3.12 4.97 -2.07
N TRP A 85 -3.15 5.25 -0.78
CA TRP A 85 -4.14 4.71 0.13
C TRP A 85 -5.51 5.36 -0.07
N GLY A 86 -6.57 4.69 0.37
CA GLY A 86 -7.94 5.14 0.20
C GLY A 86 -8.30 6.48 0.86
N ASP A 87 -7.48 6.96 1.78
CA ASP A 87 -7.63 8.27 2.43
C ASP A 87 -7.51 9.46 1.47
N ILE A 88 -6.99 9.25 0.25
CA ILE A 88 -6.93 10.30 -0.78
C ILE A 88 -8.30 10.91 -1.08
N GLY A 89 -9.36 10.11 -1.05
CA GLY A 89 -10.72 10.61 -1.28
C GLY A 89 -11.20 11.58 -0.20
N SER A 90 -10.89 11.29 1.06
CA SER A 90 -11.15 12.21 2.17
C SER A 90 -10.31 13.48 2.06
N ASN A 91 -9.01 13.33 1.82
CA ASN A 91 -8.09 14.46 1.67
C ASN A 91 -8.47 15.36 0.48
N ALA A 92 -8.91 14.78 -0.65
CA ALA A 92 -9.36 15.54 -1.79
C ALA A 92 -10.54 16.47 -1.46
N ARG A 93 -11.43 16.06 -0.55
CA ARG A 93 -12.60 16.86 -0.13
C ARG A 93 -12.34 17.83 1.00
N THR A 94 -11.37 17.54 1.87
CA THR A 94 -11.15 18.30 3.11
C THR A 94 -9.92 19.17 3.10
N SER A 95 -9.00 18.96 2.15
CA SER A 95 -7.78 19.75 2.06
C SER A 95 -8.04 21.11 1.39
N ASP A 96 -7.59 22.19 2.03
CA ASP A 96 -7.68 23.54 1.49
C ASP A 96 -6.86 23.75 0.20
N THR A 97 -5.93 22.85 -0.09
CA THR A 97 -5.08 22.89 -1.29
C THR A 97 -5.65 22.03 -2.43
N SER A 98 -6.77 21.33 -2.21
CA SER A 98 -7.35 20.44 -3.20
C SER A 98 -8.27 21.22 -4.16
N VAL A 99 -8.08 20.96 -5.46
CA VAL A 99 -8.96 21.45 -6.53
C VAL A 99 -9.80 20.33 -7.16
N ILE A 100 -9.68 19.07 -6.63
CA ILE A 100 -10.25 17.87 -7.25
C ILE A 100 -11.29 17.15 -6.39
N GLY A 101 -11.83 17.82 -5.36
CA GLY A 101 -12.68 17.21 -4.33
C GLY A 101 -13.85 16.36 -4.84
N ASP A 102 -14.46 16.78 -5.94
CA ASP A 102 -15.65 16.12 -6.49
C ASP A 102 -15.40 15.29 -7.75
N VAL A 103 -14.14 15.20 -8.20
CA VAL A 103 -13.81 14.53 -9.47
C VAL A 103 -12.87 13.32 -9.30
N VAL A 104 -12.58 12.93 -8.07
CA VAL A 104 -11.70 11.77 -7.80
C VAL A 104 -12.46 10.47 -8.06
N GLY A 105 -11.94 9.67 -9.00
CA GLY A 105 -12.35 8.28 -9.22
C GLY A 105 -11.37 7.29 -8.60
N PHE A 106 -11.84 6.08 -8.37
CA PHE A 106 -11.04 4.98 -7.84
C PHE A 106 -11.08 3.79 -8.78
N SER A 107 -9.95 3.13 -8.92
CA SER A 107 -9.81 1.88 -9.67
C SER A 107 -8.86 0.95 -8.94
N ALA A 108 -9.03 -0.35 -9.17
CA ALA A 108 -8.00 -1.32 -8.80
C ALA A 108 -6.72 -1.06 -9.60
N ILE A 109 -5.59 -1.46 -9.03
CA ILE A 109 -4.32 -1.48 -9.77
C ILE A 109 -4.45 -2.45 -10.95
N PRO A 110 -4.00 -2.09 -12.16
CA PRO A 110 -4.10 -2.95 -13.32
C PRO A 110 -3.43 -4.31 -13.08
N GLY A 111 -4.10 -5.37 -13.52
CA GLY A 111 -3.60 -6.72 -13.49
C GLY A 111 -2.51 -7.00 -14.53
N SER A 112 -2.21 -8.27 -14.72
CA SER A 112 -1.29 -8.77 -15.74
C SER A 112 -1.93 -9.92 -16.51
N ASP A 113 -1.65 -10.01 -17.83
CA ASP A 113 -2.08 -11.11 -18.68
C ASP A 113 -1.30 -12.42 -18.42
N ARG A 114 -0.30 -12.36 -17.57
CA ARG A 114 0.52 -13.51 -17.17
C ARG A 114 0.95 -13.41 -15.71
N VAL A 115 1.09 -14.54 -15.08
CA VAL A 115 1.56 -14.67 -13.71
C VAL A 115 2.67 -15.71 -13.61
N TYR A 116 3.66 -15.46 -12.77
CA TYR A 116 4.74 -16.42 -12.54
C TYR A 116 4.31 -17.45 -11.49
N ASN A 117 4.23 -18.72 -11.91
CA ASN A 117 3.99 -19.82 -11.00
C ASN A 117 5.31 -20.26 -10.36
N HIS A 118 5.47 -19.94 -9.10
CA HIS A 118 6.71 -20.26 -8.37
C HIS A 118 6.93 -21.77 -8.20
N GLY A 119 5.86 -22.54 -8.00
CA GLY A 119 5.92 -24.00 -7.87
C GLY A 119 6.36 -24.70 -9.15
N LYS A 120 5.95 -24.19 -10.30
CA LYS A 120 6.34 -24.70 -11.63
C LYS A 120 7.63 -24.06 -12.17
N GLY A 121 8.09 -22.96 -11.58
CA GLY A 121 9.23 -22.21 -12.08
C GLY A 121 9.02 -21.57 -13.46
N ALA A 122 7.78 -21.26 -13.83
CA ALA A 122 7.40 -20.84 -15.18
C ALA A 122 6.32 -19.76 -15.18
N TRP A 123 6.27 -18.98 -16.27
CA TRP A 123 5.17 -18.07 -16.55
C TRP A 123 3.94 -18.82 -17.06
N GLU A 124 2.76 -18.43 -16.58
CA GLU A 124 1.46 -18.89 -17.05
C GLU A 124 0.69 -17.72 -17.67
N ASN A 125 0.11 -17.94 -18.85
CA ASN A 125 -0.71 -16.95 -19.55
C ASN A 125 -2.13 -16.96 -18.97
N THR A 126 -2.26 -16.43 -17.79
CA THR A 126 -3.51 -16.31 -17.06
C THR A 126 -3.61 -14.88 -16.55
N TYR A 127 -4.73 -14.21 -16.85
CA TYR A 127 -4.98 -12.88 -16.32
C TYR A 127 -5.07 -12.90 -14.79
N ASN A 128 -4.31 -12.03 -14.15
CA ASN A 128 -4.21 -11.96 -12.71
C ASN A 128 -4.29 -10.52 -12.22
N GLU A 129 -5.33 -10.19 -11.50
CA GLU A 129 -5.50 -8.86 -10.89
C GLU A 129 -4.76 -8.73 -9.57
N ALA A 130 -4.62 -9.80 -8.82
CA ALA A 130 -3.97 -9.91 -7.52
C ALA A 130 -3.76 -8.54 -6.81
N PRO A 131 -4.81 -7.82 -6.47
CA PRO A 131 -4.66 -6.56 -5.75
C PRO A 131 -3.87 -6.83 -4.48
N ASN A 132 -2.81 -6.08 -4.30
CA ASN A 132 -2.00 -6.20 -3.11
C ASN A 132 -2.28 -5.02 -2.19
N ASN A 133 -2.53 -5.32 -0.94
CA ASN A 133 -2.49 -4.33 0.12
C ASN A 133 -1.05 -4.31 0.64
N ALA A 134 -0.19 -3.55 -0.01
CA ALA A 134 1.24 -3.48 0.31
C ALA A 134 1.51 -3.03 1.75
N TYR A 135 0.54 -2.33 2.33
CA TYR A 135 0.58 -1.89 3.72
C TYR A 135 -0.49 -2.67 4.51
N LEU A 136 -0.05 -3.64 5.27
CA LEU A 136 -0.93 -4.59 5.97
C LEU A 136 -1.74 -3.97 7.13
N GLY A 137 -1.59 -2.68 7.36
CA GLY A 137 -2.29 -1.94 8.40
C GLY A 137 -1.37 -1.47 9.54
N TRP A 138 -1.99 -0.88 10.53
CA TRP A 138 -1.33 -0.37 11.72
C TRP A 138 -1.51 -1.35 12.88
N GLY A 139 -0.46 -1.53 13.67
CA GLY A 139 -0.51 -2.29 14.92
C GLY A 139 -0.33 -1.36 16.11
N VAL A 140 -1.09 -1.60 17.16
CA VAL A 140 -0.87 -0.94 18.46
C VAL A 140 -0.07 -1.87 19.34
N TYR A 141 1.06 -1.39 19.85
CA TYR A 141 1.98 -2.17 20.67
C TYR A 141 2.10 -1.58 22.07
N VAL A 142 2.12 -2.45 23.06
CA VAL A 142 2.43 -2.06 24.45
C VAL A 142 3.88 -2.44 24.73
N THR A 143 4.70 -1.45 25.07
CA THR A 143 6.13 -1.67 25.31
C THR A 143 6.38 -2.29 26.70
N ASN A 144 7.51 -2.98 26.84
CA ASN A 144 7.96 -3.57 28.12
C ASN A 144 8.26 -2.54 29.22
N ARG A 145 8.36 -1.25 28.87
CA ARG A 145 8.56 -0.16 29.86
C ARG A 145 7.45 -0.08 30.92
N VAL A 146 6.31 -0.71 30.68
CA VAL A 146 5.18 -0.74 31.63
C VAL A 146 5.11 -2.03 32.45
N GLU A 147 6.03 -2.98 32.27
CA GLU A 147 5.99 -4.28 32.97
C GLU A 147 6.09 -4.18 34.47
N GLY A 148 6.91 -3.25 34.97
CA GLY A 148 7.11 -3.02 36.42
C GLY A 148 5.96 -2.28 37.12
N ASP A 149 4.97 -1.79 36.38
CA ASP A 149 3.84 -1.00 36.90
C ASP A 149 2.52 -1.60 36.41
N SER A 150 1.85 -2.33 37.28
CA SER A 150 0.59 -3.03 36.95
C SER A 150 -0.53 -2.07 36.54
N LYS A 151 -0.60 -0.87 37.10
CA LYS A 151 -1.61 0.14 36.77
C LYS A 151 -1.36 0.71 35.36
N LYS A 152 -0.12 1.09 35.06
CA LYS A 152 0.27 1.58 33.73
C LYS A 152 0.08 0.50 32.67
N ARG A 153 0.46 -0.75 32.98
CA ARG A 153 0.26 -1.88 32.06
C ARG A 153 -1.23 -2.08 31.75
N LYS A 154 -2.09 -2.09 32.76
CA LYS A 154 -3.54 -2.22 32.56
C LYS A 154 -4.10 -1.06 31.74
N ALA A 155 -3.69 0.17 32.02
CA ALA A 155 -4.11 1.35 31.28
C ALA A 155 -3.66 1.29 29.81
N ALA A 156 -2.40 0.92 29.55
CA ALA A 156 -1.87 0.76 28.21
C ALA A 156 -2.61 -0.31 27.38
N TRP A 157 -2.88 -1.47 27.97
CA TRP A 157 -3.66 -2.52 27.32
C TRP A 157 -5.11 -2.10 27.07
N SER A 158 -5.74 -1.37 28.03
CA SER A 158 -7.09 -0.85 27.84
C SER A 158 -7.14 0.18 26.70
N ALA A 159 -6.16 1.06 26.61
CA ALA A 159 -6.06 2.02 25.51
C ALA A 159 -5.84 1.31 24.16
N ALA A 160 -4.94 0.34 24.11
CA ALA A 160 -4.69 -0.46 22.91
C ALA A 160 -5.96 -1.20 22.43
N ALA A 161 -6.67 -1.84 23.35
CA ALA A 161 -7.91 -2.54 23.06
C ALA A 161 -9.03 -1.58 22.61
N HIS A 162 -9.10 -0.39 23.18
CA HIS A 162 -10.08 0.63 22.78
C HIS A 162 -9.80 1.11 21.36
N ILE A 163 -8.55 1.50 21.06
CA ILE A 163 -8.13 1.98 19.71
C ILE A 163 -8.36 0.88 18.66
N GLY A 164 -8.02 -0.38 18.97
CA GLY A 164 -8.24 -1.52 18.08
C GLY A 164 -9.68 -2.06 18.09
N GLY A 165 -10.58 -1.46 18.87
CA GLY A 165 -11.97 -1.88 19.02
C GLY A 165 -12.82 -1.60 17.77
N LYS A 166 -13.87 -2.40 17.57
CA LYS A 166 -14.76 -2.29 16.42
C LYS A 166 -15.45 -0.92 16.33
N ASP A 167 -15.90 -0.38 17.46
CA ASP A 167 -16.66 0.87 17.48
C ASP A 167 -15.79 2.06 17.12
N ILE A 168 -14.57 2.14 17.66
CA ILE A 168 -13.61 3.19 17.31
C ILE A 168 -13.16 3.06 15.85
N SER A 169 -12.91 1.84 15.38
CA SER A 169 -12.57 1.60 13.99
C SER A 169 -13.67 2.07 13.03
N LEU A 170 -14.92 1.75 13.35
CA LEU A 170 -16.08 2.20 12.57
C LEU A 170 -16.21 3.73 12.59
N TRP A 171 -16.12 4.33 13.78
CA TRP A 171 -16.21 5.78 13.93
C TRP A 171 -15.11 6.50 13.16
N THR A 172 -13.84 6.06 13.28
CA THR A 172 -12.70 6.66 12.57
C THR A 172 -12.85 6.55 11.06
N SER A 173 -13.38 5.43 10.56
CA SER A 173 -13.61 5.22 9.12
C SER A 173 -14.73 6.09 8.56
N ALA A 174 -15.77 6.34 9.36
CA ALA A 174 -16.94 7.10 8.94
C ALA A 174 -16.79 8.61 9.12
N TYR A 175 -15.80 9.06 9.88
CA TYR A 175 -15.58 10.49 10.13
C TYR A 175 -15.16 11.21 8.82
N PRO A 176 -15.67 12.40 8.50
CA PRO A 176 -15.40 13.10 7.24
C PRO A 176 -13.92 13.32 6.91
N SER A 177 -13.09 13.53 7.94
CA SER A 177 -11.62 13.58 7.82
C SER A 177 -10.97 12.31 8.34
N GLY A 178 -11.74 11.22 8.37
CA GLY A 178 -11.32 9.97 8.95
C GLY A 178 -10.14 9.36 8.21
N PHE A 179 -9.23 8.83 8.99
CA PHE A 179 -8.07 8.08 8.53
C PHE A 179 -8.48 6.61 8.25
N GLN A 180 -7.52 5.77 7.99
CA GLN A 180 -7.78 4.36 7.69
C GLN A 180 -8.44 3.64 8.87
N PRO A 181 -9.31 2.65 8.61
CA PRO A 181 -9.84 1.79 9.66
C PRO A 181 -8.73 0.96 10.30
N TYR A 182 -8.84 0.71 11.59
CA TYR A 182 -7.89 -0.12 12.34
C TYR A 182 -8.18 -1.63 12.24
N ARG A 183 -9.19 -2.00 11.46
CA ARG A 183 -9.59 -3.38 11.19
C ARG A 183 -9.94 -3.58 9.72
#